data_d4f2bdfa0d211cc8b5e331ac3f349f05
#
_entry.id   d4f2bdfa0d211cc8b5e331ac3f349f05
#
_cell.length_a   1.000
_cell.length_b   1.000
_cell.length_c   1.000
_cell.angle_alpha   90.00
_cell.angle_beta   90.00
_cell.angle_gamma   90.00
#
_symmetry.space_group_name_H-M   'P 1'
#
loop_
_entity.id
_entity.type
_entity.pdbx_description
1 polymer ?
#
loop_
_entity_poly.entity_id
_entity_poly.type
_entity_poly.pdbx_seq_one_letter_code
_entity_poly.pdbx_strand_id
1 'polypeptide(L)'
;MNAITLKEKIAFNFIFNEKRAYHRWYGRWFVFGLDYGRLKRVVPRINNWFEWCREWDREGMEVESLADEALAKGNSFSARALYHQAVACYHIGQHIFFIDPEQKQNTQEKARRCYRKALELYPEDQRPIRVEIPYRDVEIPAYIHLANKENAPLVIYVNGMDNIKEAENHFFGQAVAGAGMNFLAFDGPGQAELWQDMKFDLDYHKAVSAIIDWLFANNDEYMMNLDKIATLGFSLGGHLAPLAAAHDKRICCTVGNSGFAQIGGLAGARKLNPIWQRGVNFMTGYDDFAEAVEHFDLDITKAPPLECPLLFFHAGRDEVMPTPKKQADTIINWARGEKELKYYPEAEHCTVDRLDEVFPYILDWLGNQLN
;
A
#
# COMPACT_ATOMS: atom_id res chain seq x y z
N MET A 1 19.46 0.62 -12.11
CA MET A 1 18.52 1.22 -13.09
C MET A 1 19.26 2.08 -14.09
N ASN A 2 18.84 2.01 -15.36
CA ASN A 2 19.45 2.80 -16.44
C ASN A 2 19.32 4.31 -16.19
N ALA A 3 20.26 5.10 -16.74
CA ALA A 3 20.22 6.56 -16.66
C ALA A 3 18.90 7.12 -17.23
N ILE A 4 18.38 8.17 -16.59
CA ILE A 4 17.11 8.81 -16.98
C ILE A 4 17.30 9.48 -18.34
N THR A 5 16.50 9.10 -19.32
CA THR A 5 16.51 9.67 -20.67
C THR A 5 15.95 11.11 -20.69
N LEU A 6 16.28 11.87 -21.71
CA LEU A 6 15.72 13.22 -21.90
C LEU A 6 14.18 13.18 -22.01
N LYS A 7 13.62 12.16 -22.67
CA LYS A 7 12.17 11.97 -22.80
C LYS A 7 11.51 11.77 -21.43
N GLU A 8 12.13 10.95 -20.58
CA GLU A 8 11.64 10.75 -19.20
C GLU A 8 11.77 12.01 -18.36
N LYS A 9 12.90 12.75 -18.47
CA LYS A 9 13.06 14.04 -17.78
C LYS A 9 11.95 15.03 -18.15
N ILE A 10 11.60 15.11 -19.43
CA ILE A 10 10.51 15.96 -19.90
C ILE A 10 9.16 15.46 -19.33
N ALA A 11 8.88 14.17 -19.40
CA ALA A 11 7.65 13.58 -18.88
C ALA A 11 7.50 13.80 -17.37
N PHE A 12 8.56 13.57 -16.59
CA PHE A 12 8.54 13.79 -15.13
C PHE A 12 8.33 15.26 -14.78
N ASN A 13 8.99 16.19 -15.49
CA ASN A 13 8.80 17.62 -15.27
C ASN A 13 7.43 18.11 -15.74
N PHE A 14 6.85 17.49 -16.79
CA PHE A 14 5.50 17.80 -17.23
C PHE A 14 4.45 17.37 -16.18
N ILE A 15 4.59 16.16 -15.64
CA ILE A 15 3.74 15.66 -14.55
C ILE A 15 3.87 16.58 -13.32
N PHE A 16 5.08 17.08 -13.05
CA PHE A 16 5.31 18.03 -11.98
C PHE A 16 4.72 19.42 -12.26
N ASN A 17 4.97 20.00 -13.44
CA ASN A 17 4.51 21.35 -13.80
C ASN A 17 2.99 21.42 -14.02
N GLU A 18 2.34 20.33 -14.36
CA GLU A 18 0.90 20.24 -14.23
C GLU A 18 0.53 20.17 -12.76
N LYS A 19 0.43 21.31 -12.09
CA LYS A 19 -0.06 21.47 -10.71
C LYS A 19 -1.30 20.64 -10.37
N ARG A 20 -1.95 20.09 -11.39
CA ARG A 20 -3.09 19.18 -11.33
C ARG A 20 -2.72 17.76 -10.88
N ALA A 21 -1.55 17.23 -11.20
CA ALA A 21 -1.17 15.85 -10.84
C ALA A 21 -1.01 15.69 -9.32
N TYR A 22 -0.44 16.70 -8.63
CA TYR A 22 -0.30 16.64 -7.17
C TYR A 22 -1.60 16.81 -6.42
N HIS A 23 -2.49 17.67 -6.90
CA HIS A 23 -3.76 17.93 -6.24
C HIS A 23 -4.57 16.65 -6.06
N ARG A 24 -4.44 15.70 -6.98
CA ARG A 24 -5.11 14.40 -6.91
C ARG A 24 -4.63 13.51 -5.77
N TRP A 25 -3.36 13.66 -5.36
CA TRP A 25 -2.79 12.85 -4.27
C TRP A 25 -2.95 13.52 -2.90
N TYR A 26 -3.25 14.83 -2.83
CA TYR A 26 -3.36 15.55 -1.55
C TYR A 26 -4.42 14.95 -0.63
N GLY A 27 -5.59 14.59 -1.16
CA GLY A 27 -6.66 13.96 -0.39
C GLY A 27 -6.17 12.72 0.35
N ARG A 28 -5.42 11.86 -0.34
CA ARG A 28 -4.80 10.66 0.23
C ARG A 28 -3.87 11.00 1.40
N TRP A 29 -2.98 11.98 1.22
CA TRP A 29 -2.01 12.33 2.26
C TRP A 29 -2.65 12.92 3.51
N PHE A 30 -3.73 13.67 3.36
CA PHE A 30 -4.48 14.21 4.52
C PHE A 30 -5.23 13.12 5.27
N VAL A 31 -5.85 12.17 4.57
CA VAL A 31 -6.51 11.03 5.21
C VAL A 31 -5.50 10.21 6.03
N PHE A 32 -4.25 10.10 5.59
CA PHE A 32 -3.18 9.41 6.30
C PHE A 32 -2.39 10.33 7.26
N GLY A 33 -2.99 11.43 7.66
CA GLY A 33 -2.55 12.22 8.79
C GLY A 33 -1.50 13.29 8.50
N LEU A 34 -1.18 13.62 7.23
CA LEU A 34 -0.30 14.74 6.95
C LEU A 34 -0.96 16.06 7.36
N ASP A 35 -0.24 16.86 8.13
CA ASP A 35 -0.66 18.24 8.43
C ASP A 35 -0.61 19.13 7.18
N TYR A 36 -1.70 19.83 6.91
CA TYR A 36 -1.81 20.73 5.76
C TYR A 36 -0.74 21.84 5.74
N GLY A 37 -0.35 22.34 6.93
CA GLY A 37 0.70 23.34 7.05
C GLY A 37 2.05 22.85 6.52
N ARG A 38 2.35 21.55 6.65
CA ARG A 38 3.57 20.95 6.08
C ARG A 38 3.52 20.94 4.57
N LEU A 39 2.40 20.53 3.98
CA LEU A 39 2.21 20.60 2.53
C LEU A 39 2.50 22.01 2.01
N LYS A 40 1.94 23.03 2.66
CA LYS A 40 2.14 24.45 2.28
C LYS A 40 3.58 24.92 2.41
N ARG A 41 4.37 24.32 3.31
CA ARG A 41 5.80 24.66 3.45
C ARG A 41 6.68 23.93 2.45
N VAL A 42 6.38 22.67 2.15
CA VAL A 42 7.23 21.82 1.31
C VAL A 42 7.02 22.08 -0.17
N VAL A 43 5.77 22.07 -0.65
CA VAL A 43 5.48 22.14 -2.10
C VAL A 43 6.07 23.38 -2.79
N PRO A 44 6.07 24.60 -2.19
CA PRO A 44 6.71 25.75 -2.83
C PRO A 44 8.23 25.66 -2.99
N ARG A 45 8.90 24.77 -2.24
CA ARG A 45 10.36 24.55 -2.32
C ARG A 45 10.76 23.63 -3.47
N ILE A 46 9.80 22.90 -4.02
CA ILE A 46 10.02 21.89 -5.04
C ILE A 46 9.85 22.53 -6.43
N ASN A 47 10.89 22.54 -7.27
CA ASN A 47 10.85 23.12 -8.60
C ASN A 47 10.69 22.06 -9.71
N ASN A 48 11.02 20.81 -9.41
CA ASN A 48 10.93 19.70 -10.36
C ASN A 48 10.84 18.35 -9.61
N TRP A 49 10.48 17.29 -10.36
CA TRP A 49 10.30 15.94 -9.78
C TRP A 49 11.55 15.37 -9.10
N PHE A 50 12.75 15.73 -9.57
CA PHE A 50 14.00 15.23 -9.00
C PHE A 50 14.30 15.80 -7.61
N GLU A 51 13.64 16.89 -7.22
CA GLU A 51 13.75 17.49 -5.90
C GLU A 51 12.71 16.94 -4.91
N TRP A 52 11.71 16.18 -5.40
CA TRP A 52 10.56 15.74 -4.62
C TRP A 52 10.97 15.01 -3.35
N CYS A 53 11.67 13.89 -3.48
CA CYS A 53 12.06 13.05 -2.35
C CYS A 53 12.96 13.83 -1.37
N ARG A 54 13.91 14.60 -1.88
CA ARG A 54 14.85 15.40 -1.08
C ARG A 54 14.13 16.44 -0.21
N GLU A 55 13.16 17.17 -0.75
CA GLU A 55 12.49 18.24 0.01
C GLU A 55 11.55 17.69 1.07
N TRP A 56 10.89 16.59 0.79
CA TRP A 56 10.09 15.87 1.77
C TRP A 56 10.96 15.16 2.83
N ASP A 57 12.08 14.59 2.45
CA ASP A 57 13.07 14.01 3.38
C ASP A 57 13.61 15.08 4.35
N ARG A 58 13.90 16.29 3.85
CA ARG A 58 14.32 17.41 4.67
C ARG A 58 13.25 17.81 5.69
N GLU A 59 11.99 17.94 5.27
CA GLU A 59 10.89 18.23 6.20
C GLU A 59 10.74 17.10 7.23
N GLY A 60 10.86 15.84 6.81
CA GLY A 60 10.84 14.69 7.71
C GLY A 60 11.91 14.79 8.78
N MET A 61 13.15 15.14 8.43
CA MET A 61 14.25 15.32 9.40
C MET A 61 13.98 16.47 10.37
N GLU A 62 13.43 17.59 9.90
CA GLU A 62 13.06 18.72 10.77
C GLU A 62 12.00 18.29 11.81
N VAL A 63 11.01 17.50 11.36
CA VAL A 63 9.95 17.00 12.24
C VAL A 63 10.46 15.94 13.22
N GLU A 64 11.32 15.02 12.77
CA GLU A 64 11.94 14.02 13.62
C GLU A 64 12.75 14.70 14.74
N SER A 65 13.51 15.76 14.43
CA SER A 65 14.23 16.54 15.45
C SER A 65 13.28 17.14 16.49
N LEU A 66 12.14 17.70 16.07
CA LEU A 66 11.13 18.21 17.00
C LEU A 66 10.52 17.10 17.86
N ALA A 67 10.36 15.90 17.31
CA ALA A 67 9.88 14.74 18.08
C ALA A 67 10.90 14.30 19.13
N ASP A 68 12.19 14.22 18.76
CA ASP A 68 13.28 13.88 19.68
C ASP A 68 13.40 14.93 20.82
N GLU A 69 13.26 16.22 20.52
CA GLU A 69 13.23 17.28 21.53
C GLU A 69 12.02 17.16 22.49
N ALA A 70 10.84 16.84 21.95
CA ALA A 70 9.65 16.65 22.76
C ALA A 70 9.83 15.44 23.70
N LEU A 71 10.39 14.35 23.20
CA LEU A 71 10.69 13.14 23.97
C LEU A 71 11.68 13.43 25.09
N ALA A 72 12.76 14.16 24.79
CA ALA A 72 13.77 14.55 25.77
C ALA A 72 13.20 15.40 26.92
N LYS A 73 12.11 16.13 26.68
CA LYS A 73 11.36 16.91 27.67
C LYS A 73 10.28 16.09 28.40
N GLY A 74 10.15 14.78 28.13
CA GLY A 74 9.12 13.92 28.70
C GLY A 74 7.72 14.08 28.09
N ASN A 75 7.59 14.81 26.97
CA ASN A 75 6.32 15.09 26.30
C ASN A 75 5.96 13.94 25.32
N SER A 76 5.71 12.74 25.84
CA SER A 76 5.52 11.51 25.05
C SER A 76 4.39 11.60 24.04
N PHE A 77 3.27 12.24 24.38
CA PHE A 77 2.14 12.43 23.44
C PHE A 77 2.54 13.29 22.24
N SER A 78 3.23 14.42 22.49
CA SER A 78 3.73 15.30 21.43
C SER A 78 4.79 14.61 20.58
N ALA A 79 5.72 13.87 21.20
CA ALA A 79 6.75 13.12 20.51
C ALA A 79 6.14 12.08 19.56
N ARG A 80 5.18 11.28 20.05
CA ARG A 80 4.46 10.29 19.24
C ARG A 80 3.78 10.92 18.04
N ALA A 81 3.02 12.00 18.23
CA ALA A 81 2.33 12.70 17.16
C ALA A 81 3.32 13.24 16.11
N LEU A 82 4.45 13.79 16.54
CA LEU A 82 5.48 14.32 15.65
C LEU A 82 6.23 13.20 14.91
N TYR A 83 6.51 12.05 15.53
CA TYR A 83 7.08 10.90 14.81
C TYR A 83 6.15 10.42 13.71
N HIS A 84 4.83 10.34 13.92
CA HIS A 84 3.89 10.02 12.85
C HIS A 84 3.89 11.07 11.73
N GLN A 85 4.05 12.36 12.06
CA GLN A 85 4.20 13.39 11.04
C GLN A 85 5.52 13.23 10.25
N ALA A 86 6.62 12.83 10.90
CA ALA A 86 7.87 12.52 10.22
C ALA A 86 7.71 11.32 9.29
N VAL A 87 7.02 10.24 9.73
CA VAL A 87 6.66 9.08 8.88
C VAL A 87 5.89 9.54 7.65
N ALA A 88 4.87 10.40 7.81
CA ALA A 88 4.08 10.90 6.69
C ALA A 88 4.95 11.69 5.70
N CYS A 89 5.85 12.57 6.18
CA CYS A 89 6.75 13.32 5.31
C CYS A 89 7.70 12.39 4.53
N TYR A 90 8.35 11.45 5.20
CA TYR A 90 9.23 10.48 4.55
C TYR A 90 8.47 9.59 3.56
N HIS A 91 7.27 9.13 3.94
CA HIS A 91 6.43 8.33 3.05
C HIS A 91 6.06 9.09 1.79
N ILE A 92 5.62 10.34 1.88
CA ILE A 92 5.29 11.17 0.71
C ILE A 92 6.53 11.39 -0.17
N GLY A 93 7.69 11.58 0.44
CA GLY A 93 8.95 11.76 -0.28
C GLY A 93 9.33 10.55 -1.14
N GLN A 94 9.15 9.34 -0.60
CA GLN A 94 9.47 8.11 -1.31
C GLN A 94 8.34 7.63 -2.24
N HIS A 95 7.07 8.01 -1.97
CA HIS A 95 5.91 7.56 -2.72
C HIS A 95 6.00 7.98 -4.19
N ILE A 96 5.77 7.02 -5.09
CA ILE A 96 5.92 7.17 -6.55
C ILE A 96 7.28 7.71 -7.05
N PHE A 97 8.30 7.74 -6.19
CA PHE A 97 9.64 8.21 -6.50
C PHE A 97 10.56 7.03 -6.85
N PHE A 98 10.56 6.62 -8.13
CA PHE A 98 11.32 5.46 -8.62
C PHE A 98 12.57 5.84 -9.43
N ILE A 99 12.92 7.13 -9.46
CA ILE A 99 14.04 7.62 -10.29
C ILE A 99 15.40 7.49 -9.61
N ASP A 100 15.41 7.38 -8.29
CA ASP A 100 16.58 7.17 -7.46
C ASP A 100 16.25 6.14 -6.36
N PRO A 101 16.55 4.84 -6.60
CA PRO A 101 16.27 3.78 -5.65
C PRO A 101 16.98 3.92 -4.32
N GLU A 102 18.22 4.42 -4.32
CA GLU A 102 19.00 4.59 -3.10
C GLU A 102 18.35 5.67 -2.21
N GLN A 103 18.03 6.83 -2.78
CA GLN A 103 17.33 7.89 -2.06
C GLN A 103 15.98 7.42 -1.52
N LYS A 104 15.21 6.67 -2.36
CA LYS A 104 13.93 6.08 -1.96
C LYS A 104 14.10 5.14 -0.76
N GLN A 105 15.04 4.21 -0.80
CA GLN A 105 15.28 3.23 0.27
C GLN A 105 15.75 3.92 1.56
N ASN A 106 16.66 4.89 1.47
CA ASN A 106 17.12 5.67 2.61
C ASN A 106 15.97 6.43 3.28
N THR A 107 15.06 6.99 2.49
CA THR A 107 13.89 7.72 3.00
C THR A 107 12.88 6.76 3.64
N GLN A 108 12.67 5.56 3.06
CA GLN A 108 11.86 4.50 3.68
C GLN A 108 12.43 4.04 5.02
N GLU A 109 13.76 3.87 5.14
CA GLU A 109 14.38 3.47 6.42
C GLU A 109 14.16 4.54 7.51
N LYS A 110 14.21 5.82 7.16
CA LYS A 110 13.88 6.90 8.10
C LYS A 110 12.42 6.83 8.55
N ALA A 111 11.48 6.53 7.64
CA ALA A 111 10.08 6.33 7.99
C ALA A 111 9.91 5.17 8.97
N ARG A 112 10.52 4.00 8.69
CA ARG A 112 10.50 2.83 9.58
C ARG A 112 11.07 3.14 10.97
N ARG A 113 12.21 3.84 11.03
CA ARG A 113 12.83 4.26 12.29
C ARG A 113 11.90 5.15 13.11
N CYS A 114 11.32 6.18 12.50
CA CYS A 114 10.37 7.07 13.18
C CYS A 114 9.11 6.33 13.63
N TYR A 115 8.62 5.38 12.83
CA TYR A 115 7.46 4.58 13.21
C TYR A 115 7.76 3.72 14.44
N ARG A 116 8.90 3.03 14.48
CA ARG A 116 9.33 2.26 15.68
C ARG A 116 9.37 3.15 16.92
N LYS A 117 10.01 4.34 16.84
CA LYS A 117 10.02 5.32 17.94
C LYS A 117 8.60 5.74 18.37
N ALA A 118 7.68 5.94 17.42
CA ALA A 118 6.29 6.26 17.72
C ALA A 118 5.59 5.12 18.47
N LEU A 119 5.81 3.87 18.05
CA LEU A 119 5.19 2.69 18.66
C LEU A 119 5.61 2.49 20.13
N GLU A 120 6.86 2.78 20.48
CA GLU A 120 7.33 2.71 21.86
C GLU A 120 6.56 3.66 22.81
N LEU A 121 5.89 4.68 22.26
CA LEU A 121 5.12 5.67 23.01
C LEU A 121 3.62 5.38 23.07
N TYR A 122 3.17 4.24 22.51
CA TYR A 122 1.81 3.76 22.68
C TYR A 122 1.65 2.96 23.97
N PRO A 123 0.47 2.99 24.61
CA PRO A 123 0.09 1.96 25.58
C PRO A 123 0.26 0.57 24.97
N GLU A 124 0.65 -0.41 25.78
CA GLU A 124 0.98 -1.74 25.29
C GLU A 124 -0.20 -2.42 24.58
N ASP A 125 -1.41 -2.26 25.12
CA ASP A 125 -2.67 -2.77 24.57
C ASP A 125 -3.14 -2.12 23.25
N GLN A 126 -2.53 -1.01 22.85
CA GLN A 126 -2.84 -0.27 21.62
C GLN A 126 -1.70 -0.28 20.60
N ARG A 127 -0.59 -0.92 20.96
CA ARG A 127 0.62 -0.92 20.15
C ARG A 127 0.52 -1.98 19.06
N PRO A 128 0.67 -1.60 17.77
CA PRO A 128 0.86 -2.59 16.69
C PRO A 128 2.06 -3.50 16.97
N ILE A 129 1.88 -4.79 16.78
CA ILE A 129 2.89 -5.81 17.07
C ILE A 129 3.71 -6.04 15.80
N ARG A 130 5.03 -5.81 15.87
CA ARG A 130 5.96 -6.18 14.79
C ARG A 130 6.18 -7.68 14.79
N VAL A 131 6.07 -8.29 13.59
CA VAL A 131 6.37 -9.71 13.37
C VAL A 131 7.20 -9.89 12.11
N GLU A 132 8.05 -10.92 12.12
CA GLU A 132 8.85 -11.38 10.99
C GLU A 132 8.36 -12.77 10.62
N ILE A 133 7.85 -12.94 9.40
CA ILE A 133 7.18 -14.16 8.97
C ILE A 133 8.07 -14.91 7.99
N PRO A 134 8.54 -16.13 8.30
CA PRO A 134 9.40 -16.90 7.42
C PRO A 134 8.75 -17.18 6.06
N TYR A 135 9.45 -16.87 4.99
CA TYR A 135 9.01 -17.14 3.63
C TYR A 135 10.21 -17.43 2.73
N ARG A 136 10.33 -18.67 2.24
CA ARG A 136 11.51 -19.14 1.50
C ARG A 136 12.79 -18.91 2.32
N ASP A 137 13.73 -18.12 1.79
CA ASP A 137 15.01 -17.74 2.39
C ASP A 137 15.03 -16.33 3.01
N VAL A 138 13.86 -15.68 3.12
CA VAL A 138 13.67 -14.36 3.68
C VAL A 138 12.62 -14.34 4.79
N GLU A 139 12.50 -13.23 5.49
CA GLU A 139 11.43 -12.95 6.44
C GLU A 139 10.56 -11.80 5.92
N ILE A 140 9.24 -12.03 5.83
CA ILE A 140 8.28 -10.98 5.46
C ILE A 140 8.02 -10.10 6.69
N PRO A 141 8.37 -8.81 6.63
CA PRO A 141 8.12 -7.90 7.73
C PRO A 141 6.64 -7.46 7.76
N ALA A 142 6.00 -7.57 8.91
CA ALA A 142 4.59 -7.21 9.08
C ALA A 142 4.32 -6.51 10.42
N TYR A 143 3.16 -5.84 10.48
CA TYR A 143 2.57 -5.32 11.70
C TYR A 143 1.15 -5.85 11.89
N ILE A 144 0.83 -6.29 13.11
CA ILE A 144 -0.49 -6.72 13.52
C ILE A 144 -1.11 -5.65 14.41
N HIS A 145 -2.31 -5.19 14.06
CA HIS A 145 -3.17 -4.37 14.91
C HIS A 145 -4.27 -5.27 15.46
N LEU A 146 -4.27 -5.53 16.76
CA LEU A 146 -5.29 -6.33 17.40
C LEU A 146 -6.55 -5.51 17.66
N ALA A 147 -7.71 -6.10 17.37
CA ALA A 147 -8.98 -5.57 17.82
C ALA A 147 -9.10 -5.77 19.33
N ASN A 148 -9.73 -4.82 20.02
CA ASN A 148 -10.04 -4.97 21.45
C ASN A 148 -11.28 -5.89 21.63
N LYS A 149 -11.17 -7.12 21.08
CA LYS A 149 -12.24 -8.13 21.09
C LYS A 149 -11.60 -9.52 20.92
N GLU A 150 -11.91 -10.42 21.85
CA GLU A 150 -11.48 -11.81 21.74
C GLU A 150 -12.09 -12.49 20.50
N ASN A 151 -11.33 -13.41 19.91
CA ASN A 151 -11.77 -14.18 18.75
C ASN A 151 -12.23 -13.31 17.57
N ALA A 152 -11.62 -12.12 17.39
CA ALA A 152 -11.95 -11.23 16.29
C ALA A 152 -11.45 -11.78 14.94
N PRO A 153 -12.21 -11.58 13.85
CA PRO A 153 -11.78 -11.98 12.52
C PRO A 153 -10.55 -11.18 12.07
N LEU A 154 -9.89 -11.63 11.00
CA LEU A 154 -8.66 -11.04 10.48
C LEU A 154 -8.84 -10.45 9.09
N VAL A 155 -8.32 -9.25 8.88
CA VAL A 155 -8.15 -8.62 7.57
C VAL A 155 -6.66 -8.53 7.25
N ILE A 156 -6.20 -9.20 6.19
CA ILE A 156 -4.84 -9.10 5.67
C ILE A 156 -4.83 -8.03 4.58
N TYR A 157 -4.04 -6.98 4.80
CA TYR A 157 -3.91 -5.88 3.84
C TYR A 157 -2.74 -6.13 2.89
N VAL A 158 -3.06 -6.20 1.61
CA VAL A 158 -2.08 -6.41 0.53
C VAL A 158 -1.71 -5.05 -0.06
N ASN A 159 -0.46 -4.65 0.11
CA ASN A 159 0.04 -3.34 -0.32
C ASN A 159 -0.07 -3.11 -1.83
N GLY A 160 -0.26 -1.84 -2.20
CA GLY A 160 -0.02 -1.34 -3.55
C GLY A 160 1.47 -1.37 -3.92
N MET A 161 1.79 -0.91 -5.14
CA MET A 161 3.17 -0.92 -5.66
C MET A 161 4.15 -0.14 -4.77
N ASP A 162 3.71 0.91 -4.10
CA ASP A 162 4.59 1.92 -3.52
C ASP A 162 4.23 2.32 -2.08
N ASN A 163 3.31 1.60 -1.46
CA ASN A 163 2.97 1.80 -0.06
C ASN A 163 4.00 1.11 0.85
N ILE A 164 4.05 1.52 2.11
CA ILE A 164 4.82 0.90 3.18
C ILE A 164 3.88 0.59 4.35
N LYS A 165 4.15 -0.49 5.07
CA LYS A 165 3.32 -0.95 6.18
C LYS A 165 3.24 0.02 7.37
N GLU A 166 4.18 0.96 7.47
CA GLU A 166 4.30 1.94 8.57
C GLU A 166 3.45 3.20 8.38
N ALA A 167 3.06 3.54 7.13
CA ALA A 167 2.42 4.81 6.84
C ALA A 167 0.89 4.68 6.77
N GLU A 168 0.35 4.53 5.58
CA GLU A 168 -1.11 4.48 5.37
C GLU A 168 -1.74 3.32 6.12
N ASN A 169 -1.05 2.19 6.21
CA ASN A 169 -1.55 0.98 6.83
C ASN A 169 -1.74 1.11 8.34
N HIS A 170 -1.01 2.03 8.99
CA HIS A 170 -1.27 2.35 10.40
C HIS A 170 -2.68 2.91 10.60
N PHE A 171 -3.12 3.84 9.76
CA PHE A 171 -4.46 4.42 9.84
C PHE A 171 -5.55 3.42 9.46
N PHE A 172 -5.33 2.63 8.42
CA PHE A 172 -6.24 1.54 8.07
C PHE A 172 -6.35 0.52 9.20
N GLY A 173 -5.21 0.14 9.79
CA GLY A 173 -5.17 -0.81 10.89
C GLY A 173 -5.91 -0.32 12.13
N GLN A 174 -5.76 0.95 12.49
CA GLN A 174 -6.51 1.54 13.59
C GLN A 174 -8.03 1.54 13.31
N ALA A 175 -8.45 1.86 12.09
CA ALA A 175 -9.85 1.89 11.73
C ALA A 175 -10.46 0.48 11.68
N VAL A 176 -9.76 -0.51 11.12
CA VAL A 176 -10.18 -1.92 11.07
C VAL A 176 -10.27 -2.51 12.48
N ALA A 177 -9.26 -2.24 13.33
CA ALA A 177 -9.27 -2.66 14.74
C ALA A 177 -10.42 -2.00 15.50
N GLY A 178 -10.68 -0.72 15.28
CA GLY A 178 -11.81 0.01 15.83
C GLY A 178 -13.18 -0.53 15.38
N ALA A 179 -13.24 -1.16 14.19
CA ALA A 179 -14.43 -1.87 13.69
C ALA A 179 -14.55 -3.32 14.24
N GLY A 180 -13.66 -3.75 15.12
CA GLY A 180 -13.71 -5.06 15.78
C GLY A 180 -13.09 -6.20 14.97
N MET A 181 -12.21 -5.92 14.05
CA MET A 181 -11.47 -6.90 13.23
C MET A 181 -9.96 -6.71 13.42
N ASN A 182 -9.20 -7.79 13.55
CA ASN A 182 -7.75 -7.72 13.53
C ASN A 182 -7.26 -7.32 12.15
N PHE A 183 -6.10 -6.67 12.09
CA PHE A 183 -5.53 -6.22 10.82
C PHE A 183 -4.04 -6.57 10.76
N LEU A 184 -3.62 -7.16 9.65
CA LEU A 184 -2.21 -7.44 9.38
C LEU A 184 -1.80 -6.72 8.09
N ALA A 185 -0.79 -5.86 8.19
CA ALA A 185 -0.15 -5.21 7.05
C ALA A 185 1.29 -5.67 6.91
N PHE A 186 1.73 -5.94 5.70
CA PHE A 186 3.07 -6.45 5.41
C PHE A 186 3.66 -5.81 4.14
N ASP A 187 4.98 -5.82 4.06
CA ASP A 187 5.68 -5.52 2.81
C ASP A 187 6.05 -6.86 2.15
N GLY A 188 5.43 -7.14 1.01
CA GLY A 188 5.61 -8.40 0.29
C GLY A 188 6.75 -8.34 -0.74
N PRO A 189 6.92 -9.40 -1.54
CA PRO A 189 7.94 -9.46 -2.59
C PRO A 189 7.95 -8.23 -3.49
N GLY A 190 9.12 -7.60 -3.63
CA GLY A 190 9.30 -6.37 -4.42
C GLY A 190 8.83 -5.07 -3.77
N GLN A 191 8.35 -5.11 -2.53
CA GLN A 191 7.81 -3.94 -1.83
C GLN A 191 8.69 -3.50 -0.67
N ALA A 192 8.81 -2.21 -0.50
CA ALA A 192 9.37 -1.48 0.64
C ALA A 192 10.55 -2.17 1.34
N GLU A 193 10.38 -2.62 2.59
CA GLU A 193 11.46 -3.21 3.39
C GLU A 193 11.98 -4.52 2.80
N LEU A 194 11.09 -5.37 2.28
CA LEU A 194 11.48 -6.65 1.70
C LEU A 194 12.16 -6.53 0.33
N TRP A 195 12.06 -5.38 -0.32
CA TRP A 195 12.59 -5.17 -1.69
C TRP A 195 14.10 -5.45 -1.82
N GLN A 196 14.90 -5.22 -0.80
CA GLN A 196 16.34 -5.47 -0.85
C GLN A 196 16.65 -6.96 -0.95
N ASP A 197 15.91 -7.77 -0.20
CA ASP A 197 16.14 -9.21 -0.04
C ASP A 197 15.38 -10.02 -1.08
N MET A 198 14.19 -9.55 -1.49
CA MET A 198 13.35 -10.24 -2.46
C MET A 198 12.67 -9.28 -3.43
N LYS A 199 12.85 -9.51 -4.72
CA LYS A 199 12.16 -8.77 -5.79
C LYS A 199 10.77 -9.32 -6.03
N PHE A 200 9.97 -8.58 -6.81
CA PHE A 200 8.61 -8.99 -7.15
C PHE A 200 8.58 -10.38 -7.80
N ASP A 201 7.61 -11.17 -7.37
CA ASP A 201 7.36 -12.53 -7.85
C ASP A 201 5.90 -12.65 -8.31
N LEU A 202 5.67 -13.21 -9.50
CA LEU A 202 4.32 -13.47 -10.03
C LEU A 202 3.51 -14.42 -9.13
N ASP A 203 4.20 -15.28 -8.37
CA ASP A 203 3.60 -16.15 -7.35
C ASP A 203 3.32 -15.42 -6.01
N TYR A 204 3.08 -14.13 -6.05
CA TYR A 204 2.86 -13.29 -4.85
C TYR A 204 1.81 -13.88 -3.88
N HIS A 205 0.80 -14.57 -4.39
CA HIS A 205 -0.21 -15.26 -3.59
C HIS A 205 0.39 -16.26 -2.59
N LYS A 206 1.56 -16.86 -2.89
CA LYS A 206 2.25 -17.78 -1.99
C LYS A 206 2.80 -17.07 -0.73
N ALA A 207 3.17 -15.79 -0.85
CA ALA A 207 3.55 -15.01 0.31
C ALA A 207 2.35 -14.76 1.26
N VAL A 208 1.17 -14.50 0.71
CA VAL A 208 -0.06 -14.37 1.51
C VAL A 208 -0.42 -15.69 2.19
N SER A 209 -0.32 -16.82 1.47
CA SER A 209 -0.54 -18.15 2.07
C SER A 209 0.45 -18.48 3.18
N ALA A 210 1.73 -18.10 3.01
CA ALA A 210 2.75 -18.29 4.07
C ALA A 210 2.44 -17.47 5.32
N ILE A 211 1.92 -16.24 5.16
CA ILE A 211 1.44 -15.42 6.28
C ILE A 211 0.30 -16.14 7.02
N ILE A 212 -0.65 -16.69 6.28
CA ILE A 212 -1.77 -17.44 6.88
C ILE A 212 -1.26 -18.71 7.60
N ASP A 213 -0.33 -19.45 6.99
CA ASP A 213 0.27 -20.64 7.62
C ASP A 213 0.96 -20.28 8.95
N TRP A 214 1.74 -19.19 8.95
CA TRP A 214 2.42 -18.70 10.15
C TRP A 214 1.43 -18.27 11.22
N LEU A 215 0.34 -17.59 10.86
CA LEU A 215 -0.70 -17.20 11.80
C LEU A 215 -1.38 -18.40 12.44
N PHE A 216 -1.70 -19.46 11.69
CA PHE A 216 -2.24 -20.69 12.26
C PHE A 216 -1.26 -21.35 13.24
N ALA A 217 0.04 -21.32 12.97
CA ALA A 217 1.06 -21.89 13.83
C ALA A 217 1.32 -21.09 15.12
N ASN A 218 0.97 -19.80 15.14
CA ASN A 218 1.26 -18.88 16.25
C ASN A 218 0.01 -18.26 16.89
N ASN A 219 -1.19 -18.76 16.57
CA ASN A 219 -2.45 -18.11 16.99
C ASN A 219 -2.71 -18.18 18.50
N ASP A 220 -2.05 -19.06 19.23
CA ASP A 220 -2.14 -19.10 20.72
C ASP A 220 -1.69 -17.76 21.35
N GLU A 221 -0.81 -17.02 20.68
CA GLU A 221 -0.36 -15.70 21.12
C GLU A 221 -1.39 -14.58 20.80
N TYR A 222 -2.10 -14.70 19.68
CA TYR A 222 -2.95 -13.62 19.18
C TYR A 222 -4.46 -13.84 19.38
N MET A 223 -4.87 -15.09 19.56
CA MET A 223 -6.27 -15.50 19.78
C MET A 223 -7.26 -14.94 18.75
N MET A 224 -6.86 -14.93 17.47
CA MET A 224 -7.70 -14.47 16.36
C MET A 224 -8.66 -15.57 15.90
N ASN A 225 -9.77 -15.18 15.29
CA ASN A 225 -10.63 -16.10 14.55
C ASN A 225 -10.08 -16.35 13.15
N LEU A 226 -9.22 -17.33 12.98
CA LEU A 226 -8.62 -17.68 11.70
C LEU A 226 -9.55 -18.49 10.77
N ASP A 227 -10.74 -18.86 11.20
CA ASP A 227 -11.80 -19.36 10.31
C ASP A 227 -12.47 -18.19 9.53
N LYS A 228 -12.14 -16.94 9.88
CA LYS A 228 -12.71 -15.71 9.36
C LYS A 228 -11.61 -14.77 8.89
N ILE A 229 -10.99 -15.10 7.75
CA ILE A 229 -9.91 -14.30 7.14
C ILE A 229 -10.45 -13.59 5.88
N ALA A 230 -10.20 -12.30 5.78
CA ALA A 230 -10.41 -11.52 4.57
C ALA A 230 -9.09 -10.95 4.04
N THR A 231 -9.05 -10.66 2.73
CA THR A 231 -8.01 -9.82 2.15
C THR A 231 -8.57 -8.49 1.68
N LEU A 232 -7.76 -7.43 1.80
CA LEU A 232 -8.07 -6.07 1.34
C LEU A 232 -6.85 -5.51 0.62
N GLY A 233 -7.04 -4.93 -0.55
CA GLY A 233 -5.93 -4.32 -1.27
C GLY A 233 -6.33 -3.16 -2.18
N PHE A 234 -5.41 -2.19 -2.32
CA PHE A 234 -5.60 -1.00 -3.14
C PHE A 234 -4.54 -0.97 -4.24
N SER A 235 -4.89 -0.48 -5.44
CA SER A 235 -3.98 -0.37 -6.58
C SER A 235 -3.44 -1.75 -7.00
N LEU A 236 -2.13 -1.96 -7.02
CA LEU A 236 -1.54 -3.29 -7.24
C LEU A 236 -2.11 -4.32 -6.24
N GLY A 237 -2.28 -3.93 -4.96
CA GLY A 237 -2.94 -4.74 -3.96
C GLY A 237 -4.40 -5.09 -4.31
N GLY A 238 -5.09 -4.20 -5.03
CA GLY A 238 -6.44 -4.45 -5.56
C GLY A 238 -6.50 -5.55 -6.62
N HIS A 239 -5.36 -5.90 -7.24
CA HIS A 239 -5.18 -7.11 -8.05
C HIS A 239 -4.74 -8.31 -7.20
N LEU A 240 -3.74 -8.10 -6.34
CA LEU A 240 -3.08 -9.17 -5.60
C LEU A 240 -3.95 -9.78 -4.48
N ALA A 241 -4.81 -8.98 -3.83
CA ALA A 241 -5.70 -9.47 -2.78
C ALA A 241 -6.77 -10.45 -3.32
N PRO A 242 -7.52 -10.14 -4.39
CA PRO A 242 -8.40 -11.11 -5.03
C PRO A 242 -7.65 -12.31 -5.63
N LEU A 243 -6.44 -12.10 -6.16
CA LEU A 243 -5.59 -13.18 -6.66
C LEU A 243 -5.25 -14.17 -5.54
N ALA A 244 -4.83 -13.67 -4.37
CA ALA A 244 -4.53 -14.50 -3.21
C ALA A 244 -5.76 -15.30 -2.75
N ALA A 245 -6.93 -14.65 -2.69
CA ALA A 245 -8.19 -15.30 -2.32
C ALA A 245 -8.63 -16.39 -3.31
N ALA A 246 -8.29 -16.26 -4.60
CA ALA A 246 -8.56 -17.30 -5.59
C ALA A 246 -7.69 -18.55 -5.37
N HIS A 247 -6.48 -18.39 -4.84
CA HIS A 247 -5.52 -19.47 -4.61
C HIS A 247 -5.62 -20.09 -3.21
N ASP A 248 -6.06 -19.33 -2.19
CA ASP A 248 -6.13 -19.80 -0.81
C ASP A 248 -7.59 -19.78 -0.29
N LYS A 249 -8.18 -20.97 -0.13
CA LYS A 249 -9.57 -21.13 0.27
C LYS A 249 -9.85 -20.81 1.75
N ARG A 250 -8.83 -20.55 2.56
CA ARG A 250 -8.99 -20.04 3.92
C ARG A 250 -9.44 -18.58 3.94
N ILE A 251 -9.28 -17.87 2.83
CA ILE A 251 -9.76 -16.49 2.67
C ILE A 251 -11.25 -16.54 2.34
N CYS A 252 -12.07 -16.05 3.28
CA CYS A 252 -13.53 -16.12 3.21
C CYS A 252 -14.14 -15.07 2.29
N CYS A 253 -13.51 -13.91 2.15
CA CYS A 253 -13.94 -12.82 1.28
C CYS A 253 -12.78 -11.89 0.95
N THR A 254 -12.94 -11.07 -0.09
CA THR A 254 -11.87 -10.16 -0.52
C THR A 254 -12.42 -8.82 -1.01
N VAL A 255 -11.64 -7.76 -0.77
CA VAL A 255 -11.93 -6.42 -1.26
C VAL A 255 -10.78 -5.94 -2.13
N GLY A 256 -11.09 -5.50 -3.34
CA GLY A 256 -10.14 -4.83 -4.23
C GLY A 256 -10.57 -3.41 -4.54
N ASN A 257 -9.63 -2.47 -4.56
CA ASN A 257 -9.89 -1.09 -4.98
C ASN A 257 -8.88 -0.67 -6.04
N SER A 258 -9.37 -0.25 -7.21
CA SER A 258 -8.60 0.20 -8.37
C SER A 258 -7.50 -0.78 -8.81
N GLY A 259 -7.72 -2.07 -8.59
CA GLY A 259 -6.89 -3.12 -9.16
C GLY A 259 -7.13 -3.24 -10.67
N PHE A 260 -6.15 -3.74 -11.37
CA PHE A 260 -6.26 -4.04 -12.80
C PHE A 260 -6.45 -5.54 -13.04
N ALA A 261 -7.09 -5.89 -14.16
CA ALA A 261 -7.26 -7.30 -14.54
C ALA A 261 -5.98 -7.86 -15.15
N GLN A 262 -5.34 -7.08 -16.02
CA GLN A 262 -4.13 -7.51 -16.74
C GLN A 262 -3.27 -6.32 -17.16
N ILE A 263 -1.95 -6.54 -17.19
CA ILE A 263 -0.99 -5.60 -17.77
C ILE A 263 -1.07 -5.66 -19.31
N GLY A 264 -1.20 -6.83 -19.88
CA GLY A 264 -1.27 -7.05 -21.33
C GLY A 264 0.10 -7.07 -21.99
N GLY A 265 1.09 -7.64 -21.33
CA GLY A 265 2.45 -7.77 -21.80
C GLY A 265 3.13 -6.44 -22.06
N LEU A 266 4.24 -6.46 -22.81
CA LEU A 266 5.03 -5.27 -23.10
C LEU A 266 4.23 -4.18 -23.86
N ALA A 267 3.29 -4.56 -24.71
CA ALA A 267 2.46 -3.61 -25.46
C ALA A 267 1.49 -2.85 -24.55
N GLY A 268 0.96 -3.50 -23.52
CA GLY A 268 0.12 -2.89 -22.50
C GLY A 268 0.94 -2.03 -21.54
N ALA A 269 2.04 -2.57 -21.01
CA ALA A 269 2.93 -1.89 -20.09
C ALA A 269 3.50 -0.57 -20.65
N ARG A 270 3.80 -0.50 -21.95
CA ARG A 270 4.24 0.73 -22.63
C ARG A 270 3.20 1.86 -22.65
N LYS A 271 1.93 1.56 -22.34
CA LYS A 271 0.88 2.58 -22.21
C LYS A 271 0.82 3.20 -20.82
N LEU A 272 1.48 2.60 -19.84
CA LEU A 272 1.62 3.19 -18.52
C LEU A 272 2.42 4.49 -18.59
N ASN A 273 2.11 5.41 -17.69
CA ASN A 273 2.93 6.59 -17.49
C ASN A 273 4.39 6.19 -17.16
N PRO A 274 5.41 6.94 -17.65
CA PRO A 274 6.82 6.64 -17.35
C PRO A 274 7.17 6.42 -15.87
N ILE A 275 6.47 7.08 -14.93
CA ILE A 275 6.64 6.82 -13.50
C ILE A 275 6.33 5.36 -13.16
N TRP A 276 5.20 4.85 -13.64
CA TRP A 276 4.78 3.47 -13.37
C TRP A 276 5.63 2.44 -14.12
N GLN A 277 6.13 2.79 -15.31
CA GLN A 277 7.12 1.96 -16.00
C GLN A 277 8.40 1.80 -15.16
N ARG A 278 8.89 2.90 -14.55
CA ARG A 278 10.00 2.85 -13.59
C ARG A 278 9.65 2.08 -12.33
N GLY A 279 8.40 2.13 -11.87
CA GLY A 279 7.91 1.31 -10.77
C GLY A 279 8.00 -0.18 -11.05
N VAL A 280 7.68 -0.62 -12.29
CA VAL A 280 7.84 -2.02 -12.71
C VAL A 280 9.31 -2.43 -12.68
N ASN A 281 10.23 -1.62 -13.25
CA ASN A 281 11.67 -1.87 -13.16
C ASN A 281 12.14 -1.97 -11.70
N PHE A 282 11.68 -1.04 -10.84
CA PHE A 282 12.06 -1.02 -9.43
C PHE A 282 11.62 -2.29 -8.71
N MET A 283 10.35 -2.68 -8.81
CA MET A 283 9.82 -3.86 -8.11
C MET A 283 10.49 -5.16 -8.54
N THR A 284 10.72 -5.32 -9.84
CA THR A 284 11.31 -6.53 -10.40
C THR A 284 12.84 -6.57 -10.31
N GLY A 285 13.48 -5.40 -10.14
CA GLY A 285 14.94 -5.27 -10.10
C GLY A 285 15.63 -5.31 -11.46
N TYR A 286 14.89 -5.46 -12.57
CA TYR A 286 15.46 -5.48 -13.91
C TYR A 286 15.61 -4.07 -14.47
N ASP A 287 16.77 -3.82 -15.11
CA ASP A 287 17.06 -2.53 -15.77
C ASP A 287 16.40 -2.40 -17.14
N ASP A 288 16.34 -3.49 -17.90
CA ASP A 288 15.62 -3.52 -19.18
C ASP A 288 14.10 -3.60 -18.91
N PHE A 289 13.35 -2.70 -19.55
CA PHE A 289 11.91 -2.63 -19.32
C PHE A 289 11.13 -3.82 -19.91
N ALA A 290 11.60 -4.40 -21.02
CA ALA A 290 10.93 -5.56 -21.59
C ALA A 290 11.10 -6.78 -20.68
N GLU A 291 12.31 -6.99 -20.17
CA GLU A 291 12.62 -8.04 -19.19
C GLU A 291 11.84 -7.82 -17.89
N ALA A 292 11.81 -6.59 -17.38
CA ALA A 292 11.03 -6.25 -16.19
C ALA A 292 9.54 -6.60 -16.35
N VAL A 293 8.96 -6.35 -17.52
CA VAL A 293 7.56 -6.66 -17.82
C VAL A 293 7.31 -8.17 -17.85
N GLU A 294 8.24 -8.99 -18.34
CA GLU A 294 8.10 -10.45 -18.34
C GLU A 294 7.93 -10.98 -16.89
N HIS A 295 8.59 -10.35 -15.92
CA HIS A 295 8.50 -10.67 -14.48
C HIS A 295 7.37 -9.91 -13.75
N PHE A 296 6.58 -9.10 -14.47
CA PHE A 296 5.45 -8.33 -13.91
C PHE A 296 4.17 -8.47 -14.74
N ASP A 297 4.10 -9.40 -15.69
CA ASP A 297 2.93 -9.57 -16.58
C ASP A 297 1.76 -10.26 -15.85
N LEU A 298 1.22 -9.54 -14.88
CA LEU A 298 0.06 -9.96 -14.11
C LEU A 298 -1.18 -10.03 -15.00
N ASP A 299 -1.91 -11.15 -14.91
CA ASP A 299 -3.18 -11.39 -15.60
C ASP A 299 -4.07 -12.27 -14.71
N ILE A 300 -5.04 -11.65 -14.03
CA ILE A 300 -5.92 -12.36 -13.10
C ILE A 300 -6.80 -13.41 -13.81
N THR A 301 -7.02 -13.25 -15.12
CA THR A 301 -7.85 -14.19 -15.90
C THR A 301 -7.19 -15.55 -16.11
N LYS A 302 -5.86 -15.63 -15.89
CA LYS A 302 -5.08 -16.88 -15.92
C LYS A 302 -5.12 -17.63 -14.59
N ALA A 303 -5.53 -16.96 -13.51
CA ALA A 303 -5.68 -17.56 -12.20
C ALA A 303 -6.98 -18.41 -12.10
N PRO A 304 -7.07 -19.33 -11.12
CA PRO A 304 -8.33 -19.96 -10.80
C PRO A 304 -9.43 -18.92 -10.57
N PRO A 305 -10.69 -19.20 -10.97
CA PRO A 305 -11.78 -18.27 -10.70
C PRO A 305 -11.96 -18.05 -9.20
N LEU A 306 -12.22 -16.79 -8.82
CA LEU A 306 -12.51 -16.44 -7.44
C LEU A 306 -13.90 -16.96 -7.05
N GLU A 307 -13.98 -17.74 -6.00
CA GLU A 307 -15.22 -18.37 -5.53
C GLU A 307 -15.82 -17.72 -4.29
N CYS A 308 -15.00 -17.05 -3.46
CA CYS A 308 -15.50 -16.33 -2.30
C CYS A 308 -16.08 -14.95 -2.68
N PRO A 309 -16.87 -14.31 -1.79
CA PRO A 309 -17.42 -12.99 -2.02
C PRO A 309 -16.36 -11.93 -2.36
N LEU A 310 -16.64 -11.11 -3.36
CA LEU A 310 -15.81 -10.01 -3.84
C LEU A 310 -16.54 -8.69 -3.77
N LEU A 311 -16.00 -7.72 -3.04
CA LEU A 311 -16.33 -6.32 -3.19
C LEU A 311 -15.23 -5.62 -4.00
N PHE A 312 -15.60 -4.96 -5.10
CA PHE A 312 -14.63 -4.32 -5.97
C PHE A 312 -15.00 -2.87 -6.24
N PHE A 313 -14.08 -1.96 -5.86
CA PHE A 313 -14.19 -0.54 -6.18
C PHE A 313 -13.32 -0.21 -7.40
N HIS A 314 -13.79 0.70 -8.25
CA HIS A 314 -12.95 1.23 -9.31
C HIS A 314 -13.31 2.66 -9.67
N ALA A 315 -12.27 3.43 -9.99
CA ALA A 315 -12.32 4.84 -10.34
C ALA A 315 -12.36 5.01 -11.87
N GLY A 316 -13.21 5.91 -12.37
CA GLY A 316 -13.33 6.15 -13.82
C GLY A 316 -12.28 7.12 -14.36
N ARG A 317 -11.73 8.01 -13.52
CA ARG A 317 -10.61 8.90 -13.84
C ARG A 317 -9.26 8.35 -13.40
N ASP A 318 -9.16 7.03 -13.32
CA ASP A 318 -7.91 6.35 -12.96
C ASP A 318 -6.82 6.65 -14.02
N GLU A 319 -5.75 7.32 -13.60
CA GLU A 319 -4.63 7.69 -14.47
C GLU A 319 -3.51 6.66 -14.49
N VAL A 320 -3.56 5.69 -13.58
CA VAL A 320 -2.54 4.64 -13.46
C VAL A 320 -2.74 3.57 -14.52
N MET A 321 -3.98 3.13 -14.67
CA MET A 321 -4.30 2.05 -15.60
C MET A 321 -5.20 2.53 -16.77
N PRO A 322 -4.82 2.24 -18.01
CA PRO A 322 -5.67 2.54 -19.15
C PRO A 322 -6.94 1.70 -19.11
N THR A 323 -8.04 2.25 -19.63
CA THR A 323 -9.36 1.59 -19.74
C THR A 323 -9.93 1.08 -18.40
N PRO A 324 -10.08 1.92 -17.36
CA PRO A 324 -10.43 1.48 -16.00
C PRO A 324 -11.74 0.68 -15.95
N LYS A 325 -12.79 1.10 -16.67
CA LYS A 325 -14.06 0.35 -16.72
C LYS A 325 -13.89 -1.07 -17.26
N LYS A 326 -13.09 -1.24 -18.33
CA LYS A 326 -12.80 -2.56 -18.91
C LYS A 326 -12.03 -3.44 -17.93
N GLN A 327 -11.07 -2.87 -17.19
CA GLN A 327 -10.33 -3.60 -16.17
C GLN A 327 -11.27 -4.10 -15.07
N ALA A 328 -12.12 -3.23 -14.55
CA ALA A 328 -13.12 -3.58 -13.53
C ALA A 328 -14.09 -4.67 -14.02
N ASP A 329 -14.66 -4.52 -15.22
CA ASP A 329 -15.58 -5.50 -15.78
C ASP A 329 -14.92 -6.86 -15.98
N THR A 330 -13.63 -6.89 -16.36
CA THR A 330 -12.89 -8.14 -16.53
C THR A 330 -12.72 -8.87 -15.21
N ILE A 331 -12.38 -8.16 -14.11
CA ILE A 331 -12.27 -8.75 -12.77
C ILE A 331 -13.61 -9.31 -12.31
N ILE A 332 -14.68 -8.54 -12.46
CA ILE A 332 -16.02 -8.96 -12.08
C ILE A 332 -16.48 -10.20 -12.87
N ASN A 333 -16.15 -10.27 -14.15
CA ASN A 333 -16.49 -11.43 -14.97
C ASN A 333 -15.65 -12.67 -14.66
N TRP A 334 -14.40 -12.49 -14.20
CA TRP A 334 -13.54 -13.57 -13.75
C TRP A 334 -14.03 -14.20 -12.43
N ALA A 335 -14.53 -13.38 -11.49
CA ALA A 335 -15.08 -13.86 -10.23
C ALA A 335 -16.39 -14.63 -10.46
N ARG A 336 -16.54 -15.80 -9.78
CA ARG A 336 -17.73 -16.67 -9.84
C ARG A 336 -18.60 -16.59 -8.61
N GLY A 337 -18.00 -16.27 -7.44
CA GLY A 337 -18.73 -16.08 -6.20
C GLY A 337 -19.65 -14.86 -6.21
N GLU A 338 -20.26 -14.58 -5.07
CA GLU A 338 -20.99 -13.33 -4.85
C GLU A 338 -20.06 -12.15 -5.14
N LYS A 339 -20.57 -11.14 -5.84
CA LYS A 339 -19.72 -10.02 -6.25
C LYS A 339 -20.48 -8.73 -6.35
N GLU A 340 -19.84 -7.66 -5.92
CA GLU A 340 -20.36 -6.31 -5.99
C GLU A 340 -19.32 -5.37 -6.60
N LEU A 341 -19.71 -4.61 -7.65
CA LEU A 341 -18.89 -3.56 -8.25
C LEU A 341 -19.43 -2.19 -7.88
N LYS A 342 -18.60 -1.40 -7.20
CA LYS A 342 -18.81 0.04 -7.00
C LYS A 342 -17.93 0.82 -7.96
N TYR A 343 -18.51 1.25 -9.08
CA TYR A 343 -17.79 2.05 -10.07
C TYR A 343 -18.12 3.53 -9.91
N TYR A 344 -17.10 4.33 -9.68
CA TYR A 344 -17.20 5.79 -9.51
C TYR A 344 -16.64 6.50 -10.75
N PRO A 345 -17.47 6.95 -11.72
CA PRO A 345 -17.01 7.49 -13.01
C PRO A 345 -16.09 8.71 -12.87
N GLU A 346 -16.30 9.51 -11.83
CA GLU A 346 -15.59 10.77 -11.61
C GLU A 346 -14.45 10.66 -10.58
N ALA A 347 -14.29 9.49 -9.91
CA ALA A 347 -13.27 9.31 -8.89
C ALA A 347 -11.88 9.11 -9.50
N GLU A 348 -10.87 9.44 -8.70
CA GLU A 348 -9.46 9.27 -8.99
C GLU A 348 -8.94 7.89 -8.52
N HIS A 349 -7.73 7.52 -8.94
CA HIS A 349 -7.11 6.22 -8.62
C HIS A 349 -7.24 5.87 -7.14
N CYS A 350 -7.61 4.63 -6.82
CA CYS A 350 -7.93 4.14 -5.47
C CYS A 350 -9.09 4.88 -4.79
N THR A 351 -9.93 5.59 -5.55
CA THR A 351 -11.04 6.40 -5.00
C THR A 351 -10.57 7.34 -3.88
N VAL A 352 -9.35 7.87 -4.00
CA VAL A 352 -8.70 8.67 -2.95
C VAL A 352 -9.44 9.97 -2.61
N ASP A 353 -10.22 10.46 -3.54
CA ASP A 353 -11.10 11.62 -3.40
C ASP A 353 -12.49 11.29 -2.81
N ARG A 354 -12.70 10.01 -2.40
CA ARG A 354 -13.93 9.47 -1.85
C ARG A 354 -13.71 8.49 -0.69
N LEU A 355 -12.57 8.55 -0.04
CA LEU A 355 -12.23 7.61 1.04
C LEU A 355 -13.16 7.72 2.24
N ASP A 356 -13.76 8.88 2.46
CA ASP A 356 -14.78 9.12 3.48
C ASP A 356 -16.09 8.34 3.25
N GLU A 357 -16.41 8.01 2.00
CA GLU A 357 -17.55 7.17 1.63
C GLU A 357 -17.13 5.69 1.50
N VAL A 358 -16.00 5.44 0.84
CA VAL A 358 -15.57 4.11 0.42
C VAL A 358 -15.05 3.29 1.59
N PHE A 359 -14.24 3.87 2.47
CA PHE A 359 -13.60 3.08 3.52
C PHE A 359 -14.57 2.63 4.62
N PRO A 360 -15.51 3.45 5.12
CA PRO A 360 -16.57 2.98 6.01
C PRO A 360 -17.43 1.87 5.38
N TYR A 361 -17.76 1.99 4.09
CA TYR A 361 -18.49 0.95 3.37
C TYR A 361 -17.71 -0.38 3.32
N ILE A 362 -16.40 -0.33 3.11
CA ILE A 362 -15.53 -1.51 3.16
C ILE A 362 -15.61 -2.16 4.55
N LEU A 363 -15.53 -1.37 5.63
CA LEU A 363 -15.57 -1.89 6.99
C LEU A 363 -16.90 -2.58 7.31
N ASP A 364 -18.02 -1.97 6.93
CA ASP A 364 -19.36 -2.54 7.12
C ASP A 364 -19.52 -3.83 6.32
N TRP A 365 -19.06 -3.84 5.04
CA TRP A 365 -19.15 -5.02 4.19
C TRP A 365 -18.30 -6.17 4.75
N LEU A 366 -17.05 -5.89 5.14
CA LEU A 366 -16.18 -6.89 5.77
C LEU A 366 -16.78 -7.43 7.06
N GLY A 367 -17.31 -6.55 7.93
CA GLY A 367 -17.99 -6.96 9.16
C GLY A 367 -19.17 -7.88 8.90
N ASN A 368 -19.96 -7.62 7.85
CA ASN A 368 -21.09 -8.47 7.46
C ASN A 368 -20.66 -9.83 6.90
N GLN A 369 -19.55 -9.91 6.16
CA GLN A 369 -19.04 -11.16 5.61
C GLN A 369 -18.32 -12.04 6.63
N LEU A 370 -17.71 -11.42 7.65
CA LEU A 370 -16.90 -12.10 8.65
C LEU A 370 -17.63 -12.42 9.96
N ASN A 371 -18.88 -11.97 10.13
CA ASN A 371 -19.73 -12.30 11.28
C ASN A 371 -20.35 -13.71 11.25
#